data_b0e5584d9aa60150c100429f765d657d
#
_entry.id   b0e5584d9aa60150c100429f765d657d
#
_cell.length_a   1.000
_cell.length_b   1.000
_cell.length_c   1.000
_cell.angle_alpha   90.00
_cell.angle_beta   90.00
_cell.angle_gamma   90.00
#
_symmetry.space_group_name_H-M   'P 1'
#
loop_
_entity.id
_entity.type
_entity.pdbx_description
1 polymer ?
#
loop_
_entity_poly.entity_id
_entity_poly.type
_entity_poly.pdbx_seq_one_letter_code
_entity_poly.pdbx_strand_id
1 'polypeptide(L)'
;MLLAVGRLVARKGYMTLLRAMPNILQENPGARLVIVGRGHMKSSLEKQAKKLGISDSIFIQSSLSFEDLAQHFRSADLVVYPSYYEGQGLIPLESLASGTSVATVDQEPLTEMVDTSVGGLFKRGDPEDLATCVNQMLSDVDSQEKALVGRERVLSKYTYEHNATDYESVFKRAIAQKANKSA
;
A
#
# COMPACT_ATOMS: atom_id res chain seq x y z
N MET A 1 -11.44 8.71 -3.52
CA MET A 1 -10.68 7.89 -4.51
C MET A 1 -9.79 6.89 -3.76
N LEU A 2 -9.93 5.60 -4.07
CA LEU A 2 -9.01 4.56 -3.64
C LEU A 2 -7.89 4.43 -4.68
N LEU A 3 -6.65 4.28 -4.24
CA LEU A 3 -5.50 4.11 -5.12
C LEU A 3 -4.81 2.76 -4.85
N ALA A 4 -4.45 2.03 -5.90
CA ALA A 4 -3.63 0.83 -5.82
C ALA A 4 -2.51 0.90 -6.86
N VAL A 5 -1.27 0.67 -6.45
CA VAL A 5 -0.09 0.88 -7.30
C VAL A 5 0.78 -0.38 -7.35
N GLY A 6 1.24 -0.75 -8.53
CA GLY A 6 2.21 -1.82 -8.70
C GLY A 6 1.99 -2.69 -9.95
N ARG A 7 2.86 -3.67 -10.14
CA ARG A 7 2.77 -4.58 -11.30
C ARG A 7 1.46 -5.38 -11.28
N LEU A 8 0.79 -5.48 -12.42
CA LEU A 8 -0.46 -6.24 -12.55
C LEU A 8 -0.17 -7.74 -12.71
N VAL A 9 0.22 -8.36 -11.60
CA VAL A 9 0.55 -9.80 -11.47
C VAL A 9 -0.20 -10.41 -10.29
N ALA A 10 -0.39 -11.73 -10.30
CA ALA A 10 -1.25 -12.44 -9.33
C ALA A 10 -0.88 -12.15 -7.86
N ARG A 11 0.41 -12.13 -7.53
CA ARG A 11 0.88 -11.91 -6.16
C ARG A 11 0.54 -10.53 -5.58
N LYS A 12 0.18 -9.54 -6.43
CA LYS A 12 -0.22 -8.19 -5.98
C LYS A 12 -1.68 -8.10 -5.49
N GLY A 13 -2.44 -9.20 -5.55
CA GLY A 13 -3.73 -9.32 -4.88
C GLY A 13 -4.87 -8.49 -5.45
N TYR A 14 -4.72 -7.85 -6.62
CA TYR A 14 -5.78 -6.99 -7.20
C TYR A 14 -7.11 -7.72 -7.44
N MET A 15 -7.08 -9.04 -7.65
CA MET A 15 -8.32 -9.81 -7.75
C MET A 15 -9.11 -9.81 -6.44
N THR A 16 -8.45 -9.87 -5.29
CA THR A 16 -9.09 -9.76 -3.97
C THR A 16 -9.68 -8.37 -3.80
N LEU A 17 -8.93 -7.32 -4.17
CA LEU A 17 -9.42 -5.94 -4.11
C LEU A 17 -10.67 -5.75 -4.99
N LEU A 18 -10.67 -6.24 -6.23
CA LEU A 18 -11.86 -6.16 -7.09
C LEU A 18 -13.06 -6.89 -6.51
N ARG A 19 -12.86 -8.04 -5.84
CA ARG A 19 -13.94 -8.78 -5.16
C ARG A 19 -14.47 -8.06 -3.93
N ALA A 20 -13.65 -7.25 -3.27
CA ALA A 20 -14.04 -6.41 -2.14
C ALA A 20 -14.86 -5.18 -2.57
N MET A 21 -14.63 -4.67 -3.80
CA MET A 21 -15.25 -3.42 -4.28
C MET A 21 -16.79 -3.39 -4.21
N PRO A 22 -17.55 -4.47 -4.50
CA PRO A 22 -19.02 -4.42 -4.34
C PRO A 22 -19.44 -4.04 -2.92
N ASN A 23 -18.82 -4.60 -1.88
CA ASN A 23 -19.12 -4.30 -0.49
C ASN A 23 -18.66 -2.87 -0.11
N ILE A 24 -17.51 -2.42 -0.65
CA ILE A 24 -17.05 -1.04 -0.48
C ILE A 24 -18.03 -0.06 -1.10
N LEU A 25 -18.51 -0.33 -2.32
CA LEU A 25 -19.46 0.52 -3.04
C LEU A 25 -20.85 0.54 -2.39
N GLN A 26 -21.22 -0.50 -1.66
CA GLN A 26 -22.49 -0.53 -0.92
C GLN A 26 -22.51 0.53 0.20
N GLU A 27 -21.42 0.70 0.92
CA GLU A 27 -21.29 1.72 1.97
C GLU A 27 -20.81 3.07 1.43
N ASN A 28 -20.01 3.05 0.35
CA ASN A 28 -19.43 4.23 -0.28
C ASN A 28 -19.77 4.27 -1.79
N PRO A 29 -21.02 4.60 -2.20
CA PRO A 29 -21.45 4.54 -3.61
C PRO A 29 -20.65 5.45 -4.56
N GLY A 30 -20.03 6.51 -4.02
CA GLY A 30 -19.17 7.42 -4.75
C GLY A 30 -17.70 6.94 -4.89
N ALA A 31 -17.33 5.82 -4.29
CA ALA A 31 -15.95 5.34 -4.34
C ALA A 31 -15.49 5.04 -5.78
N ARG A 32 -14.25 5.40 -6.08
CA ARG A 32 -13.58 5.10 -7.35
C ARG A 32 -12.23 4.48 -7.04
N LEU A 33 -11.92 3.36 -7.71
CA LEU A 33 -10.64 2.69 -7.58
C LEU A 33 -9.79 2.97 -8.82
N VAL A 34 -8.63 3.60 -8.61
CA VAL A 34 -7.60 3.78 -9.61
C VAL A 34 -6.49 2.77 -9.36
N ILE A 35 -6.21 1.91 -10.35
CA ILE A 35 -5.09 0.96 -10.32
C ILE A 35 -4.02 1.45 -11.28
N VAL A 36 -2.85 1.78 -10.78
CA VAL A 36 -1.72 2.25 -11.58
C VAL A 36 -0.68 1.14 -11.72
N GLY A 37 -0.44 0.69 -12.96
CA GLY A 37 0.58 -0.32 -13.20
C GLY A 37 0.47 -1.05 -14.53
N ARG A 38 1.49 -1.87 -14.82
CA ARG A 38 1.58 -2.73 -16.00
C ARG A 38 1.70 -4.19 -15.61
N GLY A 39 1.19 -5.07 -16.45
CA GLY A 39 1.32 -6.51 -16.26
C GLY A 39 0.27 -7.31 -17.03
N HIS A 40 0.48 -8.62 -17.07
CA HIS A 40 -0.35 -9.54 -17.86
C HIS A 40 -1.78 -9.70 -17.34
N MET A 41 -2.05 -9.26 -16.10
CA MET A 41 -3.39 -9.40 -15.52
C MET A 41 -4.38 -8.29 -15.91
N LYS A 42 -3.97 -7.24 -16.63
CA LYS A 42 -4.86 -6.12 -16.96
C LYS A 42 -6.20 -6.60 -17.53
N SER A 43 -6.17 -7.39 -18.60
CA SER A 43 -7.39 -7.91 -19.25
C SER A 43 -8.25 -8.78 -18.31
N SER A 44 -7.61 -9.55 -17.40
CA SER A 44 -8.33 -10.38 -16.42
C SER A 44 -9.01 -9.52 -15.36
N LEU A 45 -8.38 -8.42 -14.94
CA LEU A 45 -8.95 -7.45 -13.99
C LEU A 45 -10.14 -6.72 -14.61
N GLU A 46 -10.03 -6.26 -15.86
CA GLU A 46 -11.13 -5.62 -16.59
C GLU A 46 -12.33 -6.58 -16.77
N LYS A 47 -12.08 -7.86 -17.12
CA LYS A 47 -13.12 -8.88 -17.20
C LYS A 47 -13.79 -9.14 -15.85
N GLN A 48 -13.00 -9.17 -14.77
CA GLN A 48 -13.54 -9.34 -13.43
C GLN A 48 -14.40 -8.15 -13.00
N ALA A 49 -13.96 -6.91 -13.24
CA ALA A 49 -14.74 -5.70 -12.97
C ALA A 49 -16.10 -5.75 -13.70
N LYS A 50 -16.09 -6.14 -14.97
CA LYS A 50 -17.33 -6.33 -15.77
C LYS A 50 -18.23 -7.41 -15.17
N LYS A 51 -17.67 -8.57 -14.79
CA LYS A 51 -18.43 -9.67 -14.17
C LYS A 51 -19.10 -9.25 -12.86
N LEU A 52 -18.46 -8.37 -12.10
CA LEU A 52 -18.96 -7.85 -10.83
C LEU A 52 -19.91 -6.64 -11.00
N GLY A 53 -20.09 -6.12 -12.23
CA GLY A 53 -20.93 -4.94 -12.48
C GLY A 53 -20.36 -3.63 -11.95
N ILE A 54 -19.04 -3.55 -11.77
CA ILE A 54 -18.35 -2.38 -11.16
C ILE A 54 -17.43 -1.63 -12.13
N SER A 55 -17.55 -1.88 -13.43
CA SER A 55 -16.65 -1.30 -14.45
C SER A 55 -16.54 0.22 -14.37
N ASP A 56 -17.64 0.91 -14.08
CA ASP A 56 -17.70 2.39 -14.03
C ASP A 56 -16.98 2.98 -12.81
N SER A 57 -16.64 2.14 -11.83
CA SER A 57 -15.91 2.52 -10.62
C SER A 57 -14.43 2.14 -10.64
N ILE A 58 -13.95 1.46 -11.70
CA ILE A 58 -12.59 0.93 -11.78
C ILE A 58 -11.83 1.55 -12.95
N PHE A 59 -10.68 2.15 -12.68
CA PHE A 59 -9.82 2.81 -13.68
C PHE A 59 -8.43 2.18 -13.64
N ILE A 60 -7.99 1.55 -14.74
CA ILE A 60 -6.65 0.92 -14.82
C ILE A 60 -5.76 1.74 -15.75
N GLN A 61 -4.75 2.39 -15.18
CA GLN A 61 -3.77 3.20 -15.89
C GLN A 61 -2.45 2.42 -16.02
N SER A 62 -1.80 2.51 -17.19
CA SER A 62 -0.61 1.67 -17.47
C SER A 62 0.66 2.14 -16.74
N SER A 63 0.87 3.44 -16.68
CA SER A 63 1.98 4.08 -15.95
C SER A 63 1.73 5.58 -15.89
N LEU A 64 2.31 6.20 -14.90
CA LEU A 64 2.33 7.63 -14.70
C LEU A 64 3.78 8.09 -14.65
N SER A 65 4.01 9.39 -14.85
CA SER A 65 5.27 10.02 -14.45
C SER A 65 5.43 9.94 -12.92
N PHE A 66 6.65 10.13 -12.44
CA PHE A 66 6.87 10.17 -10.97
C PHE A 66 6.03 11.28 -10.31
N GLU A 67 5.95 12.43 -10.95
CA GLU A 67 5.21 13.59 -10.47
C GLU A 67 3.70 13.33 -10.43
N ASP A 68 3.13 12.76 -11.51
CA ASP A 68 1.72 12.38 -11.56
C ASP A 68 1.38 11.31 -10.53
N LEU A 69 2.26 10.33 -10.33
CA LEU A 69 2.07 9.30 -9.30
C LEU A 69 2.07 9.91 -7.90
N ALA A 70 2.99 10.82 -7.62
CA ALA A 70 3.02 11.54 -6.34
C ALA A 70 1.74 12.37 -6.13
N GLN A 71 1.18 12.97 -7.19
CA GLN A 71 -0.12 13.65 -7.12
C GLN A 71 -1.27 12.65 -6.84
N HIS A 72 -1.26 11.47 -7.45
CA HIS A 72 -2.25 10.43 -7.18
C HIS A 72 -2.21 9.98 -5.72
N PHE A 73 -1.01 9.78 -5.15
CA PHE A 73 -0.88 9.48 -3.72
C PHE A 73 -1.50 10.58 -2.86
N ARG A 74 -1.16 11.84 -3.08
CA ARG A 74 -1.69 12.99 -2.30
C ARG A 74 -3.18 13.22 -2.47
N SER A 75 -3.75 12.80 -3.59
CA SER A 75 -5.18 13.01 -3.91
C SER A 75 -6.06 11.80 -3.53
N ALA A 76 -5.44 10.69 -3.13
CA ALA A 76 -6.18 9.53 -2.69
C ALA A 76 -6.70 9.71 -1.25
N ASP A 77 -7.94 9.27 -1.02
CA ASP A 77 -8.47 9.17 0.34
C ASP A 77 -7.83 7.99 1.09
N LEU A 78 -7.44 6.95 0.35
CA LEU A 78 -6.80 5.75 0.90
C LEU A 78 -6.03 5.01 -0.19
N VAL A 79 -4.82 4.54 0.14
CA VAL A 79 -4.10 3.56 -0.67
C VAL A 79 -4.44 2.15 -0.20
N VAL A 80 -4.75 1.24 -1.14
CA VAL A 80 -5.01 -0.17 -0.83
C VAL A 80 -3.92 -1.03 -1.46
N TYR A 81 -3.17 -1.73 -0.61
CA TYR A 81 -2.03 -2.54 -1.02
C TYR A 81 -2.23 -4.02 -0.68
N PRO A 82 -2.97 -4.78 -1.50
CA PRO A 82 -3.38 -6.15 -1.19
C PRO A 82 -2.33 -7.21 -1.55
N SER A 83 -1.04 -6.86 -1.54
CA SER A 83 0.04 -7.74 -2.00
C SER A 83 0.24 -8.93 -1.08
N TYR A 84 0.32 -10.13 -1.65
CA TYR A 84 0.48 -11.40 -0.92
C TYR A 84 1.92 -11.69 -0.51
N TYR A 85 2.88 -11.06 -1.16
CA TYR A 85 4.29 -11.28 -0.88
C TYR A 85 5.13 -10.06 -1.29
N GLU A 86 5.92 -9.55 -0.35
CA GLU A 86 6.84 -8.44 -0.54
C GLU A 86 8.19 -8.73 0.13
N GLY A 87 9.24 -8.15 -0.43
CA GLY A 87 10.55 -8.12 0.23
C GLY A 87 10.65 -6.97 1.23
N GLN A 88 10.05 -5.82 0.90
CA GLN A 88 9.98 -4.63 1.77
C GLN A 88 8.60 -3.97 1.66
N GLY A 89 8.14 -3.62 0.46
CA GLY A 89 6.87 -2.93 0.25
C GLY A 89 7.03 -1.40 0.21
N LEU A 90 7.64 -0.87 -0.85
CA LEU A 90 7.85 0.58 -0.98
C LEU A 90 6.54 1.38 -1.11
N ILE A 91 5.51 0.80 -1.71
CA ILE A 91 4.22 1.51 -1.93
C ILE A 91 3.57 2.00 -0.62
N PRO A 92 3.50 1.20 0.47
CA PRO A 92 3.07 1.70 1.77
C PRO A 92 3.89 2.89 2.27
N LEU A 93 5.22 2.85 2.12
CA LEU A 93 6.09 3.96 2.52
C LEU A 93 5.87 5.21 1.66
N GLU A 94 5.69 5.04 0.33
CA GLU A 94 5.38 6.15 -0.60
C GLU A 94 4.02 6.79 -0.27
N SER A 95 3.03 5.97 0.09
CA SER A 95 1.71 6.44 0.54
C SER A 95 1.84 7.29 1.80
N LEU A 96 2.44 6.73 2.85
CA LEU A 96 2.62 7.41 4.13
C LEU A 96 3.47 8.68 3.98
N ALA A 97 4.56 8.64 3.20
CA ALA A 97 5.39 9.80 2.90
C ALA A 97 4.59 10.93 2.21
N SER A 98 3.60 10.56 1.41
CA SER A 98 2.70 11.50 0.73
C SER A 98 1.60 12.06 1.63
N GLY A 99 1.51 11.61 2.89
CA GLY A 99 0.46 11.98 3.83
C GLY A 99 -0.88 11.28 3.55
N THR A 100 -0.83 10.08 2.99
CA THR A 100 -2.03 9.28 2.69
C THR A 100 -1.94 7.95 3.42
N SER A 101 -2.95 7.62 4.21
CA SER A 101 -3.03 6.34 4.91
C SER A 101 -3.12 5.15 3.95
N VAL A 102 -2.72 3.98 4.42
CA VAL A 102 -2.69 2.76 3.62
C VAL A 102 -3.37 1.60 4.33
N ALA A 103 -4.23 0.87 3.59
CA ALA A 103 -4.73 -0.44 3.99
C ALA A 103 -3.86 -1.53 3.34
N THR A 104 -3.28 -2.44 4.13
CA THR A 104 -2.40 -3.49 3.62
C THR A 104 -2.67 -4.84 4.28
N VAL A 105 -2.09 -5.88 3.73
CA VAL A 105 -2.21 -7.24 4.29
C VAL A 105 -1.51 -7.32 5.64
N ASP A 106 -2.17 -7.94 6.62
CA ASP A 106 -1.61 -8.28 7.94
C ASP A 106 -0.56 -9.39 7.79
N GLN A 107 0.63 -9.01 7.36
CA GLN A 107 1.74 -9.92 7.10
C GLN A 107 3.08 -9.16 7.06
N GLU A 108 4.12 -9.75 7.63
CA GLU A 108 5.50 -9.29 7.44
C GLU A 108 5.93 -9.27 5.95
N PRO A 109 6.73 -8.28 5.55
CA PRO A 109 7.26 -7.16 6.35
C PRO A 109 6.35 -5.91 6.40
N LEU A 110 5.12 -5.98 5.90
CA LEU A 110 4.21 -4.83 5.80
C LEU A 110 3.80 -4.31 7.18
N THR A 111 3.65 -5.21 8.15
CA THR A 111 3.31 -4.89 9.56
C THR A 111 4.44 -4.18 10.31
N GLU A 112 5.68 -4.21 9.81
CA GLU A 112 6.77 -3.38 10.36
C GLU A 112 6.58 -1.88 10.08
N MET A 113 5.87 -1.56 9.00
CA MET A 113 5.69 -0.19 8.51
C MET A 113 4.30 0.36 8.83
N VAL A 114 3.29 -0.51 8.78
CA VAL A 114 1.88 -0.16 8.91
C VAL A 114 1.27 -0.90 10.10
N ASP A 115 0.68 -0.14 11.00
CA ASP A 115 -0.17 -0.60 12.09
C ASP A 115 -1.42 0.28 12.18
N THR A 116 -2.29 0.03 13.15
CA THR A 116 -3.56 0.74 13.32
C THR A 116 -3.42 2.23 13.66
N SER A 117 -2.21 2.70 13.98
CA SER A 117 -1.95 4.13 14.24
C SER A 117 -1.68 4.93 12.97
N VAL A 118 -1.38 4.27 11.84
CA VAL A 118 -1.06 4.94 10.56
C VAL A 118 -1.83 4.39 9.37
N GLY A 119 -2.54 3.26 9.55
CA GLY A 119 -3.23 2.60 8.46
C GLY A 119 -4.15 1.47 8.94
N GLY A 120 -4.57 0.60 8.02
CA GLY A 120 -5.41 -0.55 8.30
C GLY A 120 -4.75 -1.85 7.88
N LEU A 121 -5.07 -2.93 8.58
CA LEU A 121 -4.59 -4.28 8.30
C LEU A 121 -5.75 -5.19 8.01
N PHE A 122 -5.62 -6.04 7.00
CA PHE A 122 -6.62 -7.04 6.63
C PHE A 122 -5.98 -8.38 6.27
N LYS A 123 -6.76 -9.46 6.39
CA LYS A 123 -6.30 -10.83 6.11
C LYS A 123 -5.99 -11.02 4.63
N ARG A 124 -4.88 -11.68 4.36
CA ARG A 124 -4.44 -12.01 3.01
C ARG A 124 -5.49 -12.83 2.24
N GLY A 125 -5.87 -12.35 1.07
CA GLY A 125 -6.79 -13.06 0.17
C GLY A 125 -8.25 -13.05 0.59
N ASP A 126 -8.61 -12.33 1.63
CA ASP A 126 -9.96 -12.20 2.16
C ASP A 126 -10.59 -10.88 1.65
N PRO A 127 -11.54 -10.92 0.69
CA PRO A 127 -12.17 -9.72 0.16
C PRO A 127 -13.18 -9.08 1.15
N GLU A 128 -13.75 -9.85 2.07
CA GLU A 128 -14.71 -9.33 3.05
C GLU A 128 -13.99 -8.54 4.13
N ASP A 129 -12.90 -9.09 4.66
CA ASP A 129 -12.05 -8.43 5.64
C ASP A 129 -11.39 -7.16 5.06
N LEU A 130 -10.94 -7.22 3.79
CA LEU A 130 -10.43 -6.06 3.07
C LEU A 130 -11.51 -4.96 2.94
N ALA A 131 -12.73 -5.32 2.55
CA ALA A 131 -13.82 -4.35 2.43
C ALA A 131 -14.15 -3.70 3.79
N THR A 132 -14.23 -4.49 4.85
CA THR A 132 -14.45 -4.02 6.22
C THR A 132 -13.36 -3.03 6.64
N CYS A 133 -12.09 -3.38 6.43
CA CYS A 133 -10.95 -2.51 6.74
C CYS A 133 -11.04 -1.18 5.98
N VAL A 134 -11.30 -1.22 4.66
CA VAL A 134 -11.41 -0.01 3.82
C VAL A 134 -12.57 0.87 4.28
N ASN A 135 -13.75 0.30 4.53
CA ASN A 135 -14.93 1.05 4.96
C ASN A 135 -14.70 1.73 6.33
N GLN A 136 -14.08 1.01 7.28
CA GLN A 136 -13.68 1.58 8.57
C GLN A 136 -12.72 2.76 8.39
N MET A 137 -11.69 2.63 7.55
CA MET A 137 -10.72 3.70 7.32
C MET A 137 -11.33 4.91 6.61
N LEU A 138 -12.27 4.70 5.67
CA LEU A 138 -12.95 5.80 4.99
C LEU A 138 -13.92 6.57 5.90
N SER A 139 -14.45 5.92 6.93
CA SER A 139 -15.34 6.54 7.92
C SER A 139 -14.60 7.06 9.17
N ASP A 140 -13.29 6.83 9.25
CA ASP A 140 -12.48 7.20 10.41
C ASP A 140 -12.29 8.72 10.49
N VAL A 141 -12.80 9.32 11.56
CA VAL A 141 -12.69 10.76 11.82
C VAL A 141 -11.25 11.21 12.07
N ASP A 142 -10.39 10.31 12.53
CA ASP A 142 -8.98 10.58 12.85
C ASP A 142 -8.04 10.26 11.66
N SER A 143 -8.61 10.00 10.48
CA SER A 143 -7.86 9.59 9.28
C SER A 143 -6.73 10.57 8.90
N GLN A 144 -6.97 11.88 9.05
CA GLN A 144 -5.96 12.91 8.77
C GLN A 144 -4.81 12.90 9.79
N GLU A 145 -5.13 12.71 11.06
CA GLU A 145 -4.10 12.61 12.11
C GLU A 145 -3.23 11.37 11.90
N LYS A 146 -3.84 10.23 11.61
CA LYS A 146 -3.12 8.98 11.26
C LYS A 146 -2.21 9.15 10.05
N ALA A 147 -2.67 9.87 9.02
CA ALA A 147 -1.86 10.16 7.85
C ALA A 147 -0.63 11.02 8.18
N LEU A 148 -0.76 12.02 9.06
CA LEU A 148 0.36 12.83 9.53
C LEU A 148 1.35 12.02 10.37
N VAL A 149 0.87 11.19 11.30
CA VAL A 149 1.70 10.27 12.09
C VAL A 149 2.46 9.30 11.17
N GLY A 150 1.78 8.77 10.14
CA GLY A 150 2.39 7.90 9.15
C GLY A 150 3.51 8.59 8.37
N ARG A 151 3.30 9.82 7.94
CA ARG A 151 4.32 10.62 7.25
C ARG A 151 5.53 10.89 8.15
N GLU A 152 5.32 11.27 9.39
CA GLU A 152 6.40 11.49 10.36
C GLU A 152 7.21 10.21 10.61
N ARG A 153 6.52 9.05 10.74
CA ARG A 153 7.17 7.73 10.85
C ARG A 153 8.11 7.47 9.68
N VAL A 154 7.69 7.74 8.44
CA VAL A 154 8.55 7.53 7.26
C VAL A 154 9.73 8.48 7.27
N LEU A 155 9.50 9.77 7.51
CA LEU A 155 10.56 10.78 7.50
C LEU A 155 11.59 10.57 8.62
N SER A 156 11.18 10.03 9.76
CA SER A 156 12.08 9.77 10.89
C SER A 156 12.83 8.44 10.83
N LYS A 157 12.41 7.48 9.97
CA LYS A 157 12.97 6.13 10.04
C LYS A 157 13.32 5.51 8.68
N TYR A 158 12.61 5.87 7.59
CA TYR A 158 12.69 5.16 6.32
C TYR A 158 13.26 6.00 5.17
N THR A 159 14.04 7.05 5.46
CA THR A 159 14.72 7.84 4.43
C THR A 159 16.02 7.18 3.98
N TYR A 160 16.56 7.63 2.83
CA TYR A 160 17.87 7.16 2.36
C TYR A 160 19.00 7.47 3.33
N GLU A 161 18.94 8.61 4.01
CA GLU A 161 19.92 9.04 5.00
C GLU A 161 19.93 8.10 6.22
N HIS A 162 18.75 7.71 6.73
CA HIS A 162 18.65 6.73 7.81
C HIS A 162 19.21 5.37 7.38
N ASN A 163 18.80 4.88 6.21
CA ASN A 163 19.32 3.63 5.67
C ASN A 163 20.85 3.64 5.53
N ALA A 164 21.43 4.73 4.99
CA ALA A 164 22.87 4.84 4.84
C ALA A 164 23.58 4.77 6.19
N THR A 165 23.08 5.45 7.20
CA THR A 165 23.60 5.43 8.57
C THR A 165 23.53 4.04 9.19
N ASP A 166 22.42 3.34 9.00
CA ASP A 166 22.21 2.00 9.53
C ASP A 166 23.17 0.99 8.86
N TYR A 167 23.32 1.04 7.55
CA TYR A 167 24.30 0.20 6.82
C TYR A 167 25.72 0.49 7.28
N GLU A 168 26.12 1.75 7.43
CA GLU A 168 27.44 2.12 7.93
C GLU A 168 27.69 1.51 9.32
N SER A 169 26.70 1.56 10.20
CA SER A 169 26.80 0.99 11.55
C SER A 169 26.97 -0.53 11.52
N VAL A 170 26.26 -1.23 10.62
CA VAL A 170 26.37 -2.68 10.42
C VAL A 170 27.77 -3.03 9.92
N PHE A 171 28.29 -2.31 8.93
CA PHE A 171 29.65 -2.56 8.40
C PHE A 171 30.73 -2.32 9.46
N LYS A 172 30.65 -1.24 10.23
CA LYS A 172 31.59 -0.96 11.34
C LYS A 172 31.59 -2.09 12.37
N ARG A 173 30.43 -2.60 12.76
CA ARG A 173 30.31 -3.75 13.68
C ARG A 173 30.93 -5.03 13.10
N ALA A 174 30.64 -5.32 11.84
CA ALA A 174 31.20 -6.52 11.17
C ALA A 174 32.74 -6.49 11.08
N ILE A 175 33.33 -5.34 10.77
CA ILE A 175 34.77 -5.12 10.73
C ILE A 175 35.40 -5.33 12.12
N ALA A 176 34.82 -4.72 13.17
CA ALA A 176 35.31 -4.87 14.54
C ALA A 176 35.23 -6.33 15.02
N GLN A 177 34.16 -7.06 14.72
CA GLN A 177 34.04 -8.48 15.06
C GLN A 177 35.10 -9.36 14.36
N LYS A 178 35.43 -9.03 13.10
CA LYS A 178 36.49 -9.76 12.37
C LYS A 178 37.88 -9.50 12.98
N ALA A 179 38.18 -8.26 13.32
CA ALA A 179 39.44 -7.89 13.97
C ALA A 179 39.65 -8.65 15.31
N ASN A 180 38.61 -8.72 16.14
CA ASN A 180 38.64 -9.43 17.42
C ASN A 180 38.74 -10.95 17.31
N LYS A 181 38.41 -11.57 16.17
CA LYS A 181 38.56 -13.01 15.92
C LYS A 181 39.94 -13.36 15.36
N SER A 182 40.70 -12.37 14.91
CA SER A 182 42.04 -12.55 14.29
C SER A 182 43.17 -12.19 15.26
N ALA A 183 42.85 -11.72 16.46
CA ALA A 183 43.75 -11.47 17.59
C ALA A 183 43.65 -12.59 18.63
#